data_38d9b794ba5c7116685c8f494fb5c3b6
#
_entry.id   38d9b794ba5c7116685c8f494fb5c3b6
#
_cell.length_a   1.000
_cell.length_b   1.000
_cell.length_c   1.000
_cell.angle_alpha   90.00
_cell.angle_beta   90.00
_cell.angle_gamma   90.00
#
_symmetry.space_group_name_H-M   'P 1'
#
loop_
_entity.id
_entity.type
_entity.pdbx_description
1 polymer ?
#
loop_
_entity_poly.entity_id
_entity_poly.type
_entity_poly.pdbx_seq_one_letter_code
_entity_poly.pdbx_strand_id
1 'polypeptide(L)'
;MSIEISREASAVAITSIQRYFEENMDEPIGNLGAGALLGFFLKEIAPIVYNQAVADVQTRLQARITELDIEVHEPEFQYWQGSARKRK
;
A
#
# COMPACT_ATOMS: atom_id res chain seq x y z
N MET A 1 10.44 -0.67 -13.03
CA MET A 1 9.05 -1.13 -13.25
C MET A 1 8.13 0.08 -13.30
N SER A 2 7.30 0.18 -14.32
CA SER A 2 6.34 1.28 -14.41
C SER A 2 4.99 0.86 -13.83
N ILE A 3 4.25 1.84 -13.32
CA ILE A 3 2.93 1.61 -12.78
C ILE A 3 1.93 1.60 -13.91
N GLU A 4 1.21 0.49 -14.05
CA GLU A 4 0.23 0.31 -15.10
C GLU A 4 -1.09 -0.15 -14.51
N ILE A 5 -2.17 0.23 -15.13
CA ILE A 5 -3.52 -0.21 -14.75
C ILE A 5 -4.16 -0.88 -15.96
N SER A 6 -5.17 -1.70 -15.70
CA SER A 6 -5.85 -2.44 -16.78
C SER A 6 -6.54 -1.48 -17.74
N ARG A 7 -6.86 -1.99 -18.93
CA ARG A 7 -7.61 -1.22 -19.93
C ARG A 7 -8.97 -0.80 -19.37
N GLU A 8 -9.62 -1.70 -18.65
CA GLU A 8 -10.94 -1.45 -18.04
C GLU A 8 -10.84 -0.36 -16.97
N ALA A 9 -9.85 -0.44 -16.10
CA ALA A 9 -9.62 0.58 -15.09
C ALA A 9 -9.27 1.93 -15.71
N SER A 10 -8.48 1.93 -16.78
CA SER A 10 -8.15 3.16 -17.52
C SER A 10 -9.40 3.82 -18.09
N ALA A 11 -10.31 3.03 -18.66
CA ALA A 11 -11.55 3.55 -19.22
C ALA A 11 -12.42 4.22 -18.14
N VAL A 12 -12.54 3.56 -16.98
CA VAL A 12 -13.28 4.10 -15.84
C VAL A 12 -12.61 5.37 -15.32
N ALA A 13 -11.29 5.37 -15.22
CA ALA A 13 -10.53 6.53 -14.74
C ALA A 13 -10.72 7.73 -15.67
N ILE A 14 -10.67 7.51 -16.99
CA ILE A 14 -10.87 8.58 -17.98
C ILE A 14 -12.28 9.16 -17.84
N THR A 15 -13.30 8.33 -17.73
CA THR A 15 -14.67 8.79 -17.53
C THR A 15 -14.79 9.59 -16.24
N SER A 16 -14.16 9.15 -15.18
CA SER A 16 -14.16 9.84 -13.88
C SER A 16 -13.48 11.21 -13.98
N ILE A 17 -12.34 11.29 -14.69
CA ILE A 17 -11.64 12.56 -14.92
C ILE A 17 -12.54 13.53 -15.69
N GLN A 18 -13.21 13.05 -16.72
CA GLN A 18 -14.14 13.87 -17.51
C GLN A 18 -15.26 14.40 -16.65
N ARG A 19 -15.82 13.56 -15.77
CA ARG A 19 -16.87 13.98 -14.85
C ARG A 19 -16.36 15.04 -13.88
N TYR A 20 -15.16 14.90 -13.36
CA TYR A 20 -14.56 15.90 -12.47
C TYR A 20 -14.46 17.26 -13.15
N PHE A 21 -14.05 17.27 -14.42
CA PHE A 21 -13.94 18.51 -15.19
C PHE A 21 -15.31 19.13 -15.42
N GLU A 22 -16.33 18.33 -15.73
CA GLU A 22 -17.70 18.82 -15.91
C GLU A 22 -18.25 19.47 -14.64
N GLU A 23 -17.94 18.90 -13.48
CA GLU A 23 -18.49 19.38 -12.22
C GLU A 23 -17.70 20.50 -11.58
N ASN A 24 -16.40 20.62 -11.86
CA ASN A 24 -15.52 21.52 -11.14
C ASN A 24 -14.75 22.53 -11.98
N MET A 25 -14.66 22.32 -13.28
CA MET A 25 -13.91 23.20 -14.17
C MET A 25 -14.83 23.92 -15.15
N ASP A 26 -14.38 25.07 -15.67
CA ASP A 26 -15.17 25.86 -16.61
C ASP A 26 -15.34 25.19 -17.97
N GLU A 27 -14.33 24.41 -18.38
CA GLU A 27 -14.34 23.75 -19.67
C GLU A 27 -14.26 22.23 -19.51
N PRO A 28 -14.97 21.48 -20.37
CA PRO A 28 -14.85 20.03 -20.35
C PRO A 28 -13.50 19.59 -20.88
N ILE A 29 -13.10 18.38 -20.52
CA ILE A 29 -11.92 17.74 -21.08
C ILE A 29 -12.36 16.62 -22.01
N GLY A 30 -11.74 16.54 -23.19
CA GLY A 30 -12.02 15.47 -24.15
C GLY A 30 -11.41 14.16 -23.73
N ASN A 31 -11.83 13.11 -24.40
CA ASN A 31 -11.34 11.75 -24.12
C ASN A 31 -9.81 11.63 -24.25
N LEU A 32 -9.26 12.24 -25.29
CA LEU A 32 -7.82 12.22 -25.54
C LEU A 32 -7.05 12.98 -24.45
N GLY A 33 -7.57 14.17 -24.07
CA GLY A 33 -6.97 14.96 -23.01
C GLY A 33 -7.02 14.27 -21.66
N ALA A 34 -8.14 13.63 -21.34
CA ALA A 34 -8.28 12.89 -20.10
C ALA A 34 -7.32 11.69 -20.06
N GLY A 35 -7.15 11.01 -21.18
CA GLY A 35 -6.19 9.91 -21.30
C GLY A 35 -4.76 10.38 -21.12
N ALA A 36 -4.41 11.52 -21.69
CA ALA A 36 -3.08 12.11 -21.54
C ALA A 36 -2.81 12.51 -20.07
N LEU A 37 -3.81 13.08 -19.42
CA LEU A 37 -3.70 13.45 -17.99
C LEU A 37 -3.52 12.22 -17.12
N LEU A 38 -4.26 11.15 -17.40
CA LEU A 38 -4.08 9.88 -16.68
C LEU A 38 -2.67 9.33 -16.85
N GLY A 39 -2.14 9.34 -18.08
CA GLY A 39 -0.78 8.91 -18.35
C GLY A 39 0.27 9.72 -17.59
N PHE A 40 0.08 11.03 -17.57
CA PHE A 40 0.95 11.93 -16.79
C PHE A 40 0.93 11.54 -15.31
N PHE A 41 -0.26 11.36 -14.75
CA PHE A 41 -0.43 10.99 -13.34
C PHE A 41 0.28 9.69 -13.02
N LEU A 42 0.09 8.67 -13.86
CA LEU A 42 0.71 7.36 -13.63
C LEU A 42 2.23 7.39 -13.68
N LYS A 43 2.81 8.27 -14.48
CA LYS A 43 4.26 8.41 -14.57
C LYS A 43 4.84 9.30 -13.48
N GLU A 44 4.18 10.41 -13.18
CA GLU A 44 4.76 11.47 -12.36
C GLU A 44 4.34 11.38 -10.91
N ILE A 45 3.10 11.06 -10.64
CA ILE A 45 2.53 11.15 -9.28
C ILE A 45 2.32 9.78 -8.65
N ALA A 46 1.81 8.83 -9.41
CA ALA A 46 1.51 7.50 -8.88
C ALA A 46 2.70 6.80 -8.22
N PRO A 47 3.96 6.95 -8.68
CA PRO A 47 5.10 6.36 -7.97
C PRO A 47 5.23 6.82 -6.52
N ILE A 48 4.87 8.06 -6.22
CA ILE A 48 4.91 8.58 -4.85
C ILE A 48 3.92 7.82 -3.98
N VAL A 49 2.69 7.65 -4.46
CA VAL A 49 1.63 6.93 -3.75
C VAL A 49 2.00 5.45 -3.60
N TYR A 50 2.50 4.86 -4.68
CA TYR A 50 2.91 3.46 -4.69
C TYR A 50 4.01 3.19 -3.66
N ASN A 51 5.04 4.04 -3.64
CA ASN A 51 6.16 3.86 -2.71
C ASN A 51 5.70 4.03 -1.27
N GLN A 52 4.78 4.95 -1.01
CA GLN A 52 4.22 5.12 0.33
C GLN A 52 3.43 3.89 0.75
N ALA A 53 2.63 3.33 -0.16
CA ALA A 53 1.87 2.12 0.12
C ALA A 53 2.79 0.94 0.43
N VAL A 54 3.89 0.79 -0.32
CA VAL A 54 4.88 -0.27 -0.07
C VAL A 54 5.51 -0.08 1.32
N ALA A 55 5.88 1.14 1.67
CA ALA A 55 6.45 1.43 2.99
C ALA A 55 5.47 1.08 4.11
N ASP A 56 4.19 1.39 3.94
CA ASP A 56 3.15 1.06 4.91
C ASP A 56 2.99 -0.46 5.07
N VAL A 57 3.03 -1.20 3.97
CA VAL A 57 2.96 -2.67 4.00
C VAL A 57 4.17 -3.24 4.73
N GLN A 58 5.37 -2.72 4.46
CA GLN A 58 6.59 -3.16 5.13
C GLN A 58 6.50 -2.95 6.64
N THR A 59 5.99 -1.81 7.08
CA THR A 59 5.79 -1.52 8.49
C THR A 59 4.85 -2.53 9.14
N ARG A 60 3.75 -2.85 8.47
CA ARG A 60 2.78 -3.83 8.97
C ARG A 60 3.36 -5.24 9.02
N LEU A 61 4.17 -5.61 8.02
CA LEU A 61 4.85 -6.91 8.02
C LEU A 61 5.85 -7.01 9.17
N GLN A 62 6.61 -5.96 9.43
CA GLN A 62 7.55 -5.93 10.55
C GLN A 62 6.83 -6.13 11.88
N ALA A 63 5.70 -5.47 12.06
CA ALA A 63 4.88 -5.64 13.26
C ALA A 63 4.37 -7.08 13.41
N ARG A 64 3.94 -7.69 12.30
CA ARG A 64 3.47 -9.09 12.30
C ARG A 64 4.59 -10.06 12.62
N ILE A 65 5.79 -9.83 12.10
CA ILE A 65 6.94 -10.66 12.40
C ILE A 65 7.27 -10.60 13.90
N THR A 66 7.23 -9.41 14.47
CA THR A 66 7.47 -9.22 15.90
C THR A 66 6.43 -9.95 16.75
N GLU A 67 5.15 -9.83 16.39
CA GLU A 67 4.06 -10.53 17.08
C GLU A 67 4.24 -12.04 17.01
N LEU A 68 4.64 -12.55 15.85
CA LEU A 68 4.85 -13.97 15.64
C LEU A 68 5.97 -14.50 16.54
N ASP A 69 7.04 -13.75 16.66
CA ASP A 69 8.14 -14.10 17.55
C ASP A 69 7.66 -14.24 19.01
N ILE A 70 6.86 -13.29 19.46
CA ILE A 70 6.29 -13.32 20.80
C ILE A 70 5.39 -14.55 21.00
N GLU A 71 4.60 -14.87 19.98
CA GLU A 71 3.64 -16.00 20.05
C GLU A 71 4.33 -17.36 20.07
N VAL A 72 5.41 -17.52 19.32
CA VAL A 72 6.05 -18.84 19.13
C VAL A 72 7.36 -19.00 19.87
N HIS A 73 7.83 -17.94 20.50
CA HIS A 73 9.08 -17.99 21.23
C HIS A 73 8.97 -18.92 22.44
N GLU A 74 9.93 -19.82 22.59
CA GLU A 74 10.00 -20.68 23.75
C GLU A 74 11.19 -20.28 24.61
N PRO A 75 10.97 -20.05 25.92
CA PRO A 75 12.09 -19.72 26.80
C PRO A 75 13.03 -20.89 26.94
N GLU A 76 14.32 -20.58 26.86
CA GLU A 76 15.37 -21.62 26.93
C GLU A 76 15.86 -21.79 28.35
N PHE A 77 16.43 -22.93 28.62
CA PHE A 77 17.12 -23.23 29.90
C PHE A 77 16.24 -23.09 31.12
N GLN A 78 14.97 -23.48 31.01
CA GLN A 78 14.00 -23.31 32.08
C GLN A 78 14.11 -24.38 33.18
N TYR A 79 14.73 -25.51 32.90
CA TYR A 79 14.75 -26.61 33.82
C TYR A 79 15.36 -26.25 35.19
N TRP A 80 16.53 -25.64 35.17
CA TRP A 80 17.23 -25.30 36.39
C TRP A 80 16.57 -24.14 37.14
N GLN A 81 15.95 -23.23 36.45
CA GLN A 81 15.21 -22.13 37.08
C GLN A 81 14.04 -22.67 37.89
N GLY A 82 13.29 -23.62 37.32
CA GLY A 82 12.20 -24.28 38.02
C GLY A 82 12.66 -25.04 39.24
N SER A 83 13.77 -25.77 39.14
CA SER A 83 14.36 -26.53 40.25
C SER A 83 14.80 -25.60 41.38
N ALA A 84 15.45 -24.49 41.05
CA ALA A 84 15.89 -23.49 42.03
C ALA A 84 14.74 -22.93 42.83
N ARG A 85 13.61 -22.64 42.17
CA ARG A 85 12.40 -22.13 42.83
C ARG A 85 11.80 -23.14 43.79
N LYS A 86 11.85 -24.40 43.45
CA LYS A 86 11.27 -25.45 44.28
C LYS A 86 12.05 -25.69 45.57
N ARG A 87 13.28 -25.29 45.65
CA ARG A 87 14.13 -25.46 46.80
C ARG A 87 13.77 -24.51 47.93
N LYS A 88 12.96 -23.52 47.68
CA LYS A 88 12.49 -22.66 48.77
C LYS A 88 11.22 -23.28 49.43
#